data_15fe0489bf8ce3243c0e9ea1f2436c56
#
_entry.id   15fe0489bf8ce3243c0e9ea1f2436c56
#
_cell.length_a   1.000
_cell.length_b   1.000
_cell.length_c   1.000
_cell.angle_alpha   90.00
_cell.angle_beta   90.00
_cell.angle_gamma   90.00
#
_symmetry.space_group_name_H-M   'P 1'
#
loop_
_entity.id
_entity.type
_entity.pdbx_description
1 polymer ?
#
loop_
_entity_poly.entity_id
_entity_poly.type
_entity_poly.pdbx_seq_one_letter_code
_entity_poly.pdbx_strand_id
1 'polypeptide(L)'
;MNLKKFFSFVFFIAISFSNISNSYSIEPDIFVQSTVNRASQALSNQFSKNEKVNKLKNIAKETVDIKGIGFYTLGSHRKNISNDQKEKYIILFEQYFLKSFASRLAEYSNPEIEVKSKKKISENYTMVSSVLVATEQRPEVKIEWRVYTKDKANPLIRDLIIEGLSL
;
A
#
# COMPACT_ATOMS: atom_id res chain seq x y z
N MET A 1 -48.44 44.22 42.31
CA MET A 1 -47.13 44.68 41.83
C MET A 1 -46.45 43.51 41.17
N ASN A 2 -46.14 43.64 39.89
CA ASN A 2 -46.03 42.62 38.87
C ASN A 2 -44.88 41.63 39.02
N LEU A 3 -45.22 40.41 39.35
CA LEU A 3 -44.35 39.26 39.35
C LEU A 3 -44.45 38.52 38.02
N LYS A 4 -44.24 39.21 36.92
CA LYS A 4 -44.28 38.59 35.59
C LYS A 4 -43.17 39.23 34.76
N LYS A 5 -42.07 38.52 34.64
CA LYS A 5 -41.08 38.53 33.54
C LYS A 5 -39.70 38.13 34.00
N PHE A 6 -39.61 37.10 34.81
CA PHE A 6 -38.37 36.33 34.87
C PHE A 6 -38.46 35.27 33.78
N PHE A 7 -38.46 35.73 32.53
CA PHE A 7 -38.35 34.84 31.40
C PHE A 7 -36.89 34.47 31.32
N SER A 8 -36.59 33.31 31.91
CA SER A 8 -35.33 32.65 31.82
C SER A 8 -34.98 32.44 30.34
N PHE A 9 -34.08 33.26 29.85
CA PHE A 9 -33.46 33.06 28.55
C PHE A 9 -32.48 31.90 28.71
N VAL A 10 -33.00 30.68 28.67
CA VAL A 10 -32.21 29.47 28.54
C VAL A 10 -31.63 29.52 27.14
N PHE A 11 -30.44 30.08 27.07
CA PHE A 11 -29.59 30.00 25.90
C PHE A 11 -29.24 28.53 25.66
N PHE A 12 -30.04 27.89 24.84
CA PHE A 12 -29.78 26.54 24.35
C PHE A 12 -28.53 26.63 23.46
N ILE A 13 -27.34 26.53 24.10
CA ILE A 13 -26.09 26.28 23.38
C ILE A 13 -26.25 24.87 22.85
N ALA A 14 -26.79 24.77 21.61
CA ALA A 14 -26.65 23.59 20.79
C ALA A 14 -25.14 23.46 20.52
N ILE A 15 -24.45 22.73 21.37
CA ILE A 15 -23.11 22.24 21.09
C ILE A 15 -23.30 21.27 19.94
N SER A 16 -23.18 21.80 18.72
CA SER A 16 -22.97 20.98 17.54
C SER A 16 -21.68 20.21 17.78
N PHE A 17 -21.81 18.97 18.26
CA PHE A 17 -20.73 18.00 18.17
C PHE A 17 -20.50 17.79 16.68
N SER A 18 -19.69 18.66 16.09
CA SER A 18 -19.06 18.38 14.82
C SER A 18 -18.28 17.11 15.06
N ASN A 19 -18.78 15.99 14.55
CA ASN A 19 -17.98 14.78 14.40
C ASN A 19 -16.81 15.18 13.51
N ILE A 20 -15.70 15.59 14.13
CA ILE A 20 -14.42 15.71 13.47
C ILE A 20 -14.05 14.26 13.16
N SER A 21 -14.48 13.80 11.98
CA SER A 21 -13.94 12.58 11.41
C SER A 21 -12.45 12.86 11.21
N ASN A 22 -11.64 12.42 12.18
CA ASN A 22 -10.19 12.36 11.99
C ASN A 22 -9.98 11.46 10.77
N SER A 23 -9.84 12.09 9.61
CA SER A 23 -9.38 11.41 8.42
C SER A 23 -7.95 10.95 8.70
N TYR A 24 -7.82 9.74 9.19
CA TYR A 24 -6.52 9.13 9.42
C TYR A 24 -5.86 8.98 8.04
N SER A 25 -4.77 9.72 7.84
CA SER A 25 -3.98 9.65 6.61
C SER A 25 -2.67 8.95 6.92
N ILE A 26 -2.37 7.91 6.15
CA ILE A 26 -1.07 7.24 6.23
C ILE A 26 -0.14 7.89 5.22
N GLU A 27 0.96 8.47 5.71
CA GLU A 27 1.99 9.04 4.85
C GLU A 27 2.65 7.94 4.00
N PRO A 28 2.80 8.16 2.67
CA PRO A 28 3.29 7.12 1.74
C PRO A 28 4.67 6.54 2.07
N ASP A 29 5.59 7.34 2.59
CA ASP A 29 6.91 6.91 3.04
C ASP A 29 6.83 6.01 4.29
N ILE A 30 5.99 6.37 5.25
CA ILE A 30 5.72 5.56 6.45
C ILE A 30 5.06 4.24 6.05
N PHE A 31 4.10 4.28 5.11
CA PHE A 31 3.46 3.09 4.57
C PHE A 31 4.48 2.13 3.93
N VAL A 32 5.35 2.65 3.05
CA VAL A 32 6.39 1.85 2.41
C VAL A 32 7.37 1.30 3.45
N GLN A 33 7.85 2.13 4.39
CA GLN A 33 8.78 1.69 5.43
C GLN A 33 8.17 0.57 6.29
N SER A 34 6.90 0.71 6.68
CA SER A 34 6.19 -0.34 7.42
C SER A 34 6.08 -1.63 6.60
N THR A 35 5.75 -1.51 5.31
CA THR A 35 5.62 -2.67 4.41
C THR A 35 6.95 -3.41 4.25
N VAL A 36 8.04 -2.70 4.00
CA VAL A 36 9.36 -3.33 3.85
C VAL A 36 9.89 -3.91 5.14
N ASN A 37 9.62 -3.30 6.30
CA ASN A 37 9.99 -3.86 7.60
C ASN A 37 9.26 -5.19 7.86
N ARG A 38 7.96 -5.26 7.55
CA ARG A 38 7.18 -6.51 7.64
C ARG A 38 7.72 -7.58 6.69
N ALA A 39 8.07 -7.20 5.47
CA ALA A 39 8.66 -8.12 4.48
C ALA A 39 10.04 -8.62 4.95
N SER A 40 10.89 -7.76 5.47
CA SER A 40 12.21 -8.15 6.02
C SER A 40 12.06 -9.11 7.19
N GLN A 41 11.13 -8.86 8.11
CA GLN A 41 10.83 -9.79 9.21
C GLN A 41 10.34 -11.15 8.70
N ALA A 42 9.47 -11.16 7.67
CA ALA A 42 9.00 -12.39 7.05
C ALA A 42 10.12 -13.18 6.36
N LEU A 43 11.19 -12.50 5.94
CA LEU A 43 12.36 -13.09 5.27
C LEU A 43 13.48 -13.50 6.24
N SER A 44 13.25 -13.39 7.55
CA SER A 44 14.25 -13.80 8.54
C SER A 44 14.57 -15.29 8.44
N ASN A 45 15.81 -15.66 8.86
CA ASN A 45 16.30 -17.03 8.76
C ASN A 45 15.58 -18.03 9.68
N GLN A 46 14.75 -17.56 10.61
CA GLN A 46 13.95 -18.42 11.50
C GLN A 46 12.78 -19.14 10.79
N PHE A 47 12.41 -18.69 9.59
CA PHE A 47 11.27 -19.25 8.86
C PHE A 47 11.73 -20.16 7.71
N SER A 48 11.00 -21.26 7.51
CA SER A 48 11.13 -22.09 6.31
C SER A 48 10.72 -21.32 5.05
N LYS A 49 11.16 -21.78 3.88
CA LYS A 49 10.80 -21.17 2.59
C LYS A 49 9.28 -21.04 2.41
N ASN A 50 8.51 -22.07 2.81
CA ASN A 50 7.06 -22.06 2.69
C ASN A 50 6.41 -21.02 3.62
N GLU A 51 6.90 -20.88 4.83
CA GLU A 51 6.41 -19.84 5.76
C GLU A 51 6.72 -18.44 5.26
N LYS A 52 7.94 -18.21 4.74
CA LYS A 52 8.31 -16.94 4.10
C LYS A 52 7.35 -16.59 2.96
N VAL A 53 7.12 -17.55 2.05
CA VAL A 53 6.18 -17.35 0.91
C VAL A 53 4.77 -17.01 1.40
N ASN A 54 4.24 -17.70 2.40
CA ASN A 54 2.90 -17.44 2.90
C ASN A 54 2.78 -16.07 3.58
N LYS A 55 3.78 -15.69 4.39
CA LYS A 55 3.83 -14.36 5.02
C LYS A 55 3.89 -13.25 3.98
N LEU A 56 4.74 -13.38 2.94
CA LEU A 56 4.87 -12.40 1.86
C LEU A 56 3.59 -12.28 1.03
N LYS A 57 2.89 -13.39 0.75
CA LYS A 57 1.58 -13.35 0.08
C LYS A 57 0.57 -12.51 0.85
N ASN A 58 0.51 -12.68 2.18
CA ASN A 58 -0.42 -11.92 3.01
C ASN A 58 -0.07 -10.42 3.00
N ILE A 59 1.22 -10.07 3.15
CA ILE A 59 1.68 -8.69 3.05
C ILE A 59 1.30 -8.10 1.69
N ALA A 60 1.55 -8.81 0.59
CA ALA A 60 1.22 -8.33 -0.75
C ALA A 60 -0.28 -8.10 -0.95
N LYS A 61 -1.13 -9.00 -0.45
CA LYS A 61 -2.60 -8.83 -0.51
C LYS A 61 -3.09 -7.57 0.20
N GLU A 62 -2.45 -7.18 1.29
CA GLU A 62 -2.82 -6.01 2.08
C GLU A 62 -2.27 -4.69 1.49
N THR A 63 -1.11 -4.75 0.83
CA THR A 63 -0.35 -3.54 0.49
C THR A 63 -0.22 -3.25 -1.01
N VAL A 64 -0.56 -4.21 -1.87
CA VAL A 64 -0.43 -4.08 -3.33
C VAL A 64 -1.80 -4.05 -4.00
N ASP A 65 -2.03 -3.10 -4.91
CA ASP A 65 -3.22 -3.07 -5.76
C ASP A 65 -3.13 -4.11 -6.88
N ILE A 66 -3.17 -5.40 -6.50
CA ILE A 66 -3.01 -6.52 -7.45
C ILE A 66 -4.07 -6.45 -8.56
N LYS A 67 -5.31 -6.09 -8.22
CA LYS A 67 -6.40 -5.92 -9.18
C LYS A 67 -6.13 -4.78 -10.16
N GLY A 68 -5.67 -3.64 -9.66
CA GLY A 68 -5.30 -2.49 -10.50
C GLY A 68 -4.15 -2.80 -11.45
N ILE A 69 -3.11 -3.50 -10.96
CA ILE A 69 -1.99 -3.99 -11.79
C ILE A 69 -2.51 -4.97 -12.84
N GLY A 70 -3.34 -5.94 -12.48
CA GLY A 70 -3.92 -6.91 -13.39
C GLY A 70 -4.73 -6.24 -14.52
N PHE A 71 -5.54 -5.24 -14.21
CA PHE A 71 -6.25 -4.48 -15.24
C PHE A 71 -5.31 -3.63 -16.12
N TYR A 72 -4.22 -3.14 -15.57
CA TYR A 72 -3.20 -2.43 -16.34
C TYR A 72 -2.51 -3.36 -17.35
N THR A 73 -2.14 -4.56 -16.94
CA THR A 73 -1.47 -5.55 -17.79
C THR A 73 -2.37 -6.07 -18.94
N LEU A 74 -3.70 -6.05 -18.77
CA LEU A 74 -4.64 -6.33 -19.86
C LEU A 74 -4.56 -5.29 -21.00
N GLY A 75 -4.09 -4.07 -20.70
CA GLY A 75 -3.98 -3.00 -21.69
C GLY A 75 -5.29 -2.73 -22.43
N SER A 76 -5.24 -2.65 -23.76
CA SER A 76 -6.40 -2.42 -24.62
C SER A 76 -7.38 -3.60 -24.65
N HIS A 77 -6.92 -4.83 -24.41
CA HIS A 77 -7.75 -6.03 -24.43
C HIS A 77 -8.91 -5.98 -23.42
N ARG A 78 -8.74 -5.25 -22.30
CA ARG A 78 -9.81 -5.07 -21.29
C ARG A 78 -11.11 -4.48 -21.85
N LYS A 79 -11.05 -3.81 -23.01
CA LYS A 79 -12.24 -3.22 -23.67
C LYS A 79 -13.04 -4.26 -24.45
N ASN A 80 -12.40 -5.35 -24.87
CA ASN A 80 -12.93 -6.31 -25.83
C ASN A 80 -13.31 -7.65 -25.19
N ILE A 81 -13.16 -7.80 -23.88
CA ILE A 81 -13.52 -9.00 -23.13
C ILE A 81 -14.76 -8.77 -22.26
N SER A 82 -15.56 -9.82 -22.03
CA SER A 82 -16.73 -9.79 -21.16
C SER A 82 -16.38 -9.54 -19.69
N ASN A 83 -17.37 -9.22 -18.87
CA ASN A 83 -17.15 -9.05 -17.42
C ASN A 83 -16.72 -10.36 -16.77
N ASP A 84 -17.31 -11.49 -17.15
CA ASP A 84 -16.93 -12.83 -16.63
C ASP A 84 -15.47 -13.17 -16.98
N GLN A 85 -15.03 -12.82 -18.20
CA GLN A 85 -13.63 -12.99 -18.60
C GLN A 85 -12.69 -12.10 -17.79
N LYS A 86 -13.10 -10.84 -17.46
CA LYS A 86 -12.33 -9.95 -16.58
C LYS A 86 -12.20 -10.51 -15.19
N GLU A 87 -13.29 -11.00 -14.61
CA GLU A 87 -13.28 -11.59 -13.27
C GLU A 87 -12.37 -12.83 -13.23
N LYS A 88 -12.54 -13.74 -14.19
CA LYS A 88 -11.68 -14.93 -14.30
C LYS A 88 -10.21 -14.55 -14.45
N TYR A 89 -9.91 -13.55 -15.29
CA TYR A 89 -8.56 -13.06 -15.48
C TYR A 89 -7.95 -12.53 -14.18
N ILE A 90 -8.68 -11.69 -13.43
CA ILE A 90 -8.18 -11.10 -12.19
C ILE A 90 -7.90 -12.17 -11.13
N ILE A 91 -8.75 -13.19 -11.00
CA ILE A 91 -8.52 -14.31 -10.08
C ILE A 91 -7.23 -15.06 -10.45
N LEU A 92 -7.04 -15.38 -11.74
CA LEU A 92 -5.85 -16.08 -12.21
C LEU A 92 -4.59 -15.20 -12.10
N PHE A 93 -4.72 -13.90 -12.40
CA PHE A 93 -3.63 -12.95 -12.25
C PHE A 93 -3.18 -12.81 -10.80
N GLU A 94 -4.10 -12.71 -9.85
CA GLU A 94 -3.77 -12.65 -8.42
C GLU A 94 -3.00 -13.90 -7.97
N GLN A 95 -3.47 -15.08 -8.35
CA GLN A 95 -2.79 -16.34 -8.03
C GLN A 95 -1.37 -16.40 -8.60
N TYR A 96 -1.22 -16.01 -9.86
CA TYR A 96 0.07 -15.97 -10.55
C TYR A 96 1.01 -14.95 -9.89
N PHE A 97 0.52 -13.72 -9.69
CA PHE A 97 1.27 -12.63 -9.09
C PHE A 97 1.79 -13.01 -7.70
N LEU A 98 0.90 -13.46 -6.83
CA LEU A 98 1.26 -13.84 -5.46
C LEU A 98 2.26 -15.00 -5.42
N LYS A 99 2.09 -16.00 -6.29
CA LYS A 99 3.02 -17.12 -6.39
C LYS A 99 4.39 -16.67 -6.88
N SER A 100 4.46 -15.95 -7.97
CA SER A 100 5.71 -15.54 -8.61
C SER A 100 6.49 -14.54 -7.73
N PHE A 101 5.81 -13.51 -7.26
CA PHE A 101 6.39 -12.45 -6.44
C PHE A 101 6.92 -12.98 -5.10
N ALA A 102 6.06 -13.69 -4.35
CA ALA A 102 6.46 -14.21 -3.04
C ALA A 102 7.57 -15.26 -3.13
N SER A 103 7.55 -16.13 -4.16
CA SER A 103 8.59 -17.15 -4.34
C SER A 103 9.96 -16.53 -4.65
N ARG A 104 10.00 -15.46 -5.45
CA ARG A 104 11.24 -14.73 -5.75
C ARG A 104 11.80 -14.01 -4.53
N LEU A 105 10.94 -13.30 -3.80
CA LEU A 105 11.36 -12.62 -2.58
C LEU A 105 11.82 -13.57 -1.48
N ALA A 106 11.23 -14.75 -1.37
CA ALA A 106 11.60 -15.74 -0.36
C ALA A 106 13.03 -16.30 -0.51
N GLU A 107 13.71 -15.98 -1.62
CA GLU A 107 15.12 -16.34 -1.84
C GLU A 107 16.10 -15.35 -1.13
N TYR A 108 15.61 -14.18 -0.77
CA TYR A 108 16.40 -13.22 0.01
C TYR A 108 16.45 -13.63 1.49
N SER A 109 17.54 -13.32 2.13
CA SER A 109 17.74 -13.52 3.57
C SER A 109 18.07 -12.18 4.23
N ASN A 110 17.27 -11.81 5.23
CA ASN A 110 17.45 -10.59 6.02
C ASN A 110 17.73 -9.32 5.17
N PRO A 111 16.91 -9.01 4.17
CA PRO A 111 17.12 -7.80 3.37
C PRO A 111 16.88 -6.57 4.24
N GLU A 112 17.74 -5.57 4.14
CA GLU A 112 17.57 -4.26 4.76
C GLU A 112 17.21 -3.25 3.68
N ILE A 113 16.04 -2.61 3.83
CA ILE A 113 15.55 -1.60 2.89
C ILE A 113 15.30 -0.31 3.68
N GLU A 114 15.94 0.77 3.24
CA GLU A 114 15.81 2.09 3.84
C GLU A 114 15.05 3.03 2.91
N VAL A 115 13.94 3.59 3.39
CA VAL A 115 13.24 4.66 2.70
C VAL A 115 14.05 5.95 2.82
N LYS A 116 14.31 6.60 1.69
CA LYS A 116 15.14 7.81 1.62
C LYS A 116 14.34 9.09 1.42
N SER A 117 13.33 9.05 0.54
CA SER A 117 12.53 10.24 0.21
C SER A 117 11.18 9.87 -0.38
N LYS A 118 10.29 10.88 -0.43
CA LYS A 118 9.02 10.79 -1.18
C LYS A 118 8.83 12.04 -2.05
N LYS A 119 8.15 11.86 -3.18
CA LYS A 119 7.77 12.93 -4.09
C LYS A 119 6.35 12.71 -4.61
N LYS A 120 5.46 13.66 -4.38
CA LYS A 120 4.13 13.64 -4.98
C LYS A 120 4.26 13.82 -6.50
N ILE A 121 3.75 12.88 -7.29
CA ILE A 121 3.83 12.90 -8.77
C ILE A 121 2.49 13.25 -9.43
N SER A 122 1.37 13.07 -8.72
CA SER A 122 0.04 13.53 -9.12
C SER A 122 -0.87 13.65 -7.90
N GLU A 123 -2.14 13.99 -8.11
CA GLU A 123 -3.13 14.05 -7.04
C GLU A 123 -3.24 12.73 -6.26
N ASN A 124 -3.23 11.61 -6.98
CA ASN A 124 -3.46 10.28 -6.44
C ASN A 124 -2.21 9.39 -6.40
N TYR A 125 -1.02 9.92 -6.68
CA TYR A 125 0.20 9.13 -6.70
C TYR A 125 1.37 9.85 -6.04
N THR A 126 2.08 9.10 -5.22
CA THR A 126 3.36 9.50 -4.64
C THR A 126 4.42 8.46 -5.00
N MET A 127 5.58 8.92 -5.45
CA MET A 127 6.77 8.10 -5.59
C MET A 127 7.53 8.13 -4.27
N VAL A 128 7.84 6.95 -3.74
CA VAL A 128 8.71 6.79 -2.57
C VAL A 128 10.00 6.11 -3.05
N SER A 129 11.13 6.70 -2.71
CA SER A 129 12.45 6.18 -3.07
C SER A 129 13.08 5.49 -1.88
N SER A 130 13.63 4.33 -2.09
CA SER A 130 14.36 3.53 -1.09
C SER A 130 15.59 2.88 -1.70
N VAL A 131 16.43 2.33 -0.84
CA VAL A 131 17.56 1.51 -1.24
C VAL A 131 17.52 0.18 -0.50
N LEU A 132 17.81 -0.89 -1.21
CA LEU A 132 18.20 -2.15 -0.61
C LEU A 132 19.69 -2.05 -0.29
N VAL A 133 20.01 -2.09 1.00
CA VAL A 133 21.36 -1.85 1.51
C VAL A 133 22.36 -2.85 0.93
N ALA A 134 23.54 -2.37 0.55
CA ALA A 134 24.63 -3.21 0.07
C ALA A 134 25.07 -4.24 1.12
N THR A 135 25.54 -5.38 0.66
CA THR A 135 26.23 -6.39 1.47
C THR A 135 27.57 -6.74 0.81
N GLU A 136 28.41 -7.53 1.44
CA GLU A 136 29.64 -8.01 0.82
C GLU A 136 29.43 -8.75 -0.52
N GLN A 137 28.25 -9.38 -0.69
CA GLN A 137 27.90 -10.18 -1.87
C GLN A 137 27.00 -9.46 -2.86
N ARG A 138 26.52 -8.26 -2.54
CA ARG A 138 25.54 -7.55 -3.36
C ARG A 138 25.70 -6.03 -3.25
N PRO A 139 25.74 -5.30 -4.37
CA PRO A 139 25.74 -3.84 -4.37
C PRO A 139 24.40 -3.28 -3.82
N GLU A 140 24.40 -2.00 -3.51
CA GLU A 140 23.16 -1.25 -3.24
C GLU A 140 22.25 -1.30 -4.47
N VAL A 141 20.93 -1.43 -4.25
CA VAL A 141 19.93 -1.43 -5.32
C VAL A 141 18.89 -0.34 -5.05
N LYS A 142 18.68 0.54 -6.01
CA LYS A 142 17.65 1.59 -5.91
C LYS A 142 16.29 1.01 -6.23
N ILE A 143 15.30 1.36 -5.38
CA ILE A 143 13.93 0.92 -5.50
C ILE A 143 13.02 2.13 -5.38
N GLU A 144 12.13 2.31 -6.36
CA GLU A 144 11.09 3.33 -6.31
C GLU A 144 9.71 2.67 -6.27
N TRP A 145 8.87 3.15 -5.38
CA TRP A 145 7.53 2.63 -5.12
C TRP A 145 6.51 3.65 -5.59
N ARG A 146 5.69 3.29 -6.58
CA ARG A 146 4.55 4.11 -6.98
C ARG A 146 3.36 3.79 -6.09
N VAL A 147 3.12 4.65 -5.11
CA VAL A 147 2.04 4.48 -4.13
C VAL A 147 0.79 5.23 -4.61
N TYR A 148 -0.32 4.52 -4.67
CA TYR A 148 -1.64 5.08 -4.96
C TYR A 148 -2.29 5.55 -3.67
N THR A 149 -2.66 6.83 -3.62
CA THR A 149 -3.07 7.55 -2.40
C THR A 149 -4.44 8.20 -2.53
N LYS A 150 -5.30 7.70 -3.44
CA LYS A 150 -6.69 8.20 -3.55
C LYS A 150 -7.46 7.98 -2.25
N ASP A 151 -7.34 6.81 -1.67
CA ASP A 151 -7.72 6.56 -0.29
C ASP A 151 -6.49 6.76 0.60
N LYS A 152 -6.46 7.88 1.32
CA LYS A 152 -5.33 8.24 2.18
C LYS A 152 -5.21 7.36 3.42
N ALA A 153 -6.31 6.73 3.83
CA ALA A 153 -6.31 5.79 4.96
C ALA A 153 -5.78 4.41 4.55
N ASN A 154 -5.91 4.05 3.27
CA ASN A 154 -5.53 2.74 2.74
C ASN A 154 -4.71 2.90 1.45
N PRO A 155 -3.49 3.44 1.52
CA PRO A 155 -2.61 3.53 0.36
C PRO A 155 -2.24 2.15 -0.16
N LEU A 156 -1.99 2.02 -1.48
CA LEU A 156 -1.62 0.77 -2.12
C LEU A 156 -0.44 0.96 -3.07
N ILE A 157 0.44 -0.01 -3.13
CA ILE A 157 1.54 -0.06 -4.11
C ILE A 157 0.96 -0.47 -5.46
N ARG A 158 1.20 0.31 -6.51
CA ARG A 158 0.78 0.02 -7.90
C ARG A 158 1.92 -0.24 -8.86
N ASP A 159 3.13 0.06 -8.46
CA ASP A 159 4.32 -0.23 -9.28
C ASP A 159 5.56 -0.27 -8.41
N LEU A 160 6.52 -1.06 -8.82
CA LEU A 160 7.84 -1.18 -8.23
C LEU A 160 8.87 -1.02 -9.33
N ILE A 161 9.71 -0.01 -9.23
CA ILE A 161 10.74 0.29 -10.20
C ILE A 161 12.09 -0.03 -9.57
N ILE A 162 12.80 -0.98 -10.13
CA ILE A 162 14.10 -1.43 -9.63
C ILE A 162 15.15 -1.05 -10.66
N GLU A 163 16.15 -0.25 -10.26
CA GLU A 163 17.20 0.27 -11.14
C GLU A 163 16.63 0.88 -12.44
N GLY A 164 15.49 1.57 -12.33
CA GLY A 164 14.81 2.22 -13.45
C GLY A 164 13.90 1.33 -14.28
N LEU A 165 13.78 0.03 -13.96
CA LEU A 165 12.90 -0.92 -14.65
C LEU A 165 11.62 -1.16 -13.84
N SER A 166 10.47 -0.82 -14.42
CA SER A 166 9.14 -1.10 -13.85
C SER A 166 8.83 -2.61 -13.96
N LEU A 167 8.25 -3.17 -12.89
CA LEU A 167 7.88 -4.58 -12.79
C LEU A 167 6.47 -4.84 -13.33
#